data_c29c1a82dc175afddcff0785385a51a3
#
_entry.id   c29c1a82dc175afddcff0785385a51a3
#
_cell.length_a   1.000
_cell.length_b   1.000
_cell.length_c   1.000
_cell.angle_alpha   90.00
_cell.angle_beta   90.00
_cell.angle_gamma   90.00
#
_symmetry.space_group_name_H-M   'P 1'
#
loop_
_entity.id
_entity.type
_entity.pdbx_description
1 polymer ?
#
loop_
_entity_poly.entity_id
_entity_poly.type
_entity_poly.pdbx_seq_one_letter_code
_entity_poly.pdbx_strand_id
1 'polypeptide(L)'
;ALKRRFNFEHIDPISDRNAEIALVESKTKQALEEAAAPGAVDQVVVDTLVTIFRDLRRGVTHEGWSVEKPGSIMSTAEAVAISSSIALSTSYFPHGPSALQLIPGHLLGAVRKDDDKDAGRLQAYWDAVIRRRTQTDESGTWRTLWEAREDVH
;
A
#
# COMPACT_ATOMS: atom_id res chain seq x y z
N ALA A 1 -17.38 -24.61 1.42
CA ALA A 1 -17.29 -23.29 2.05
C ALA A 1 -15.86 -22.93 2.41
N LEU A 2 -15.14 -23.87 3.03
CA LEU A 2 -13.73 -23.67 3.36
C LEU A 2 -12.87 -23.45 2.14
N LYS A 3 -13.15 -24.19 1.06
CA LYS A 3 -12.40 -24.05 -0.19
C LYS A 3 -12.56 -22.67 -0.79
N ARG A 4 -13.73 -22.05 -0.66
CA ARG A 4 -13.93 -20.71 -1.22
C ARG A 4 -13.15 -19.64 -0.46
N ARG A 5 -13.04 -19.78 0.86
CA ARG A 5 -12.17 -18.89 1.64
C ARG A 5 -10.72 -19.08 1.24
N PHE A 6 -10.30 -20.31 1.08
CA PHE A 6 -8.94 -20.62 0.70
C PHE A 6 -8.61 -20.14 -0.70
N ASN A 7 -9.58 -20.16 -1.61
CA ASN A 7 -9.36 -19.62 -2.95
C ASN A 7 -9.02 -18.14 -2.93
N PHE A 8 -9.63 -17.39 -2.03
CA PHE A 8 -9.29 -15.97 -1.87
C PHE A 8 -7.88 -15.81 -1.27
N GLU A 9 -7.54 -16.61 -0.28
CA GLU A 9 -6.25 -16.54 0.41
C GLU A 9 -5.11 -17.14 -0.42
N HIS A 10 -5.43 -18.10 -1.29
CA HIS A 10 -4.46 -18.81 -2.10
C HIS A 10 -4.30 -18.24 -3.51
N ILE A 11 -4.89 -17.09 -3.78
CA ILE A 11 -4.54 -16.41 -5.02
C ILE A 11 -3.06 -16.10 -4.94
N ASP A 12 -2.28 -16.78 -5.78
CA ASP A 12 -0.86 -16.51 -5.90
C ASP A 12 -0.65 -15.02 -6.16
N PRO A 13 0.40 -14.43 -5.62
CA PRO A 13 0.69 -13.03 -5.91
C PRO A 13 0.62 -12.84 -7.42
N ILE A 14 -0.26 -11.94 -7.84
CA ILE A 14 -0.44 -11.66 -9.26
C ILE A 14 0.87 -11.13 -9.79
N SER A 15 1.48 -11.87 -10.72
CA SER A 15 2.79 -11.50 -11.27
C SER A 15 2.71 -10.23 -12.13
N ASP A 16 1.56 -9.98 -12.74
CA ASP A 16 1.33 -8.79 -13.54
C ASP A 16 0.92 -7.62 -12.64
N ARG A 17 1.75 -6.58 -12.62
CA ARG A 17 1.50 -5.38 -11.84
C ARG A 17 0.16 -4.73 -12.22
N ASN A 18 -0.15 -4.64 -13.50
CA ASN A 18 -1.40 -4.01 -13.96
C ASN A 18 -2.63 -4.80 -13.53
N ALA A 19 -2.54 -6.12 -13.51
CA ALA A 19 -3.63 -6.97 -13.03
C ALA A 19 -3.84 -6.80 -11.52
N GLU A 20 -2.76 -6.67 -10.76
CA GLU A 20 -2.85 -6.42 -9.32
C GLU A 20 -3.48 -5.06 -9.04
N ILE A 21 -3.07 -4.03 -9.75
CA ILE A 21 -3.65 -2.68 -9.65
C ILE A 21 -5.14 -2.73 -9.93
N ALA A 22 -5.55 -3.41 -11.00
CA ALA A 22 -6.96 -3.52 -11.38
C ALA A 22 -7.79 -4.22 -10.31
N LEU A 23 -7.23 -5.28 -9.70
CA LEU A 23 -7.91 -6.00 -8.63
C LEU A 23 -8.06 -5.13 -7.37
N VAL A 24 -7.00 -4.46 -6.95
CA VAL A 24 -7.05 -3.59 -5.77
C VAL A 24 -8.05 -2.46 -5.99
N GLU A 25 -8.02 -1.85 -7.16
CA GLU A 25 -8.96 -0.78 -7.52
C GLU A 25 -10.41 -1.26 -7.47
N SER A 26 -10.69 -2.40 -8.09
CA SER A 26 -12.04 -2.98 -8.13
C SER A 26 -12.56 -3.30 -6.72
N LYS A 27 -11.73 -3.91 -5.88
CA LYS A 27 -12.12 -4.27 -4.51
C LYS A 27 -12.30 -3.05 -3.62
N THR A 28 -11.48 -2.02 -3.82
CA THR A 28 -11.62 -0.76 -3.09
C THR A 28 -12.93 -0.07 -3.47
N LYS A 29 -13.26 -0.04 -4.76
CA LYS A 29 -14.51 0.50 -5.26
C LYS A 29 -15.70 -0.25 -4.64
N GLN A 30 -15.64 -1.56 -4.60
CA GLN A 30 -16.67 -2.38 -3.98
C GLN A 30 -16.85 -2.03 -2.49
N ALA A 31 -15.75 -1.83 -1.76
CA ALA A 31 -15.81 -1.45 -0.34
C ALA A 31 -16.50 -0.10 -0.16
N LEU A 32 -16.22 0.88 -1.01
CA LEU A 32 -16.89 2.19 -0.97
C LEU A 32 -18.39 2.04 -1.24
N GLU A 33 -18.78 1.24 -2.23
CA GLU A 33 -20.18 1.00 -2.57
C GLU A 33 -20.92 0.33 -1.43
N GLU A 34 -20.34 -0.70 -0.81
CA GLU A 34 -20.95 -1.42 0.31
C GLU A 34 -21.12 -0.53 1.54
N ALA A 35 -20.23 0.42 1.75
CA ALA A 35 -20.33 1.38 2.84
C ALA A 35 -21.22 2.58 2.50
N ALA A 36 -21.74 2.65 1.27
CA ALA A 36 -22.44 3.81 0.75
C ALA A 36 -21.65 5.11 0.96
N ALA A 37 -20.33 5.02 0.89
CA ALA A 37 -19.45 6.15 1.09
C ALA A 37 -19.35 6.97 -0.18
N PRO A 38 -19.36 8.31 -0.09
CA PRO A 38 -19.17 9.16 -1.25
C PRO A 38 -17.72 9.11 -1.72
N GLY A 39 -17.50 9.50 -2.96
CA GLY A 39 -16.16 9.59 -3.54
C GLY A 39 -15.81 8.43 -4.44
N ALA A 40 -14.62 8.49 -4.99
CA ALA A 40 -14.11 7.54 -5.97
C ALA A 40 -12.73 7.04 -5.54
N VAL A 41 -12.30 5.92 -6.11
CA VAL A 41 -10.97 5.36 -5.89
C VAL A 41 -9.94 6.27 -6.56
N ASP A 42 -8.89 6.62 -5.82
CA ASP A 42 -7.77 7.39 -6.35
C ASP A 42 -6.76 6.43 -6.98
N GLN A 43 -6.64 6.51 -8.30
CA GLN A 43 -5.73 5.64 -9.07
C GLN A 43 -4.27 5.80 -8.62
N VAL A 44 -3.85 7.01 -8.29
CA VAL A 44 -2.48 7.27 -7.85
C VAL A 44 -2.19 6.54 -6.54
N VAL A 45 -3.13 6.52 -5.62
CA VAL A 45 -3.00 5.81 -4.34
C VAL A 45 -2.88 4.31 -4.56
N VAL A 46 -3.72 3.75 -5.42
CA VAL A 46 -3.69 2.31 -5.74
C VAL A 46 -2.36 1.94 -6.38
N ASP A 47 -1.93 2.68 -7.40
CA ASP A 47 -0.66 2.44 -8.08
C ASP A 47 0.52 2.48 -7.11
N THR A 48 0.52 3.47 -6.22
CA THR A 48 1.59 3.67 -5.25
C THR A 48 1.62 2.53 -4.23
N LEU A 49 0.47 2.13 -3.70
CA LEU A 49 0.37 1.02 -2.75
C LEU A 49 0.84 -0.30 -3.38
N VAL A 50 0.39 -0.59 -4.59
CA VAL A 50 0.78 -1.81 -5.29
C VAL A 50 2.29 -1.82 -5.52
N THR A 51 2.87 -0.68 -5.92
CA THR A 51 4.31 -0.56 -6.13
C THR A 51 5.07 -0.86 -4.84
N ILE A 52 4.68 -0.26 -3.72
CA ILE A 52 5.33 -0.49 -2.43
C ILE A 52 5.20 -1.96 -2.00
N PHE A 53 4.01 -2.53 -2.11
CA PHE A 53 3.78 -3.94 -1.75
C PHE A 53 4.63 -4.88 -2.59
N ARG A 54 4.75 -4.61 -3.89
CA ARG A 54 5.56 -5.45 -4.77
C ARG A 54 7.05 -5.34 -4.45
N ASP A 55 7.53 -4.12 -4.17
CA ASP A 55 8.93 -3.91 -3.76
C ASP A 55 9.25 -4.73 -2.51
N LEU A 56 8.42 -4.62 -1.49
CA LEU A 56 8.63 -5.32 -0.22
C LEU A 56 8.47 -6.83 -0.36
N ARG A 57 7.52 -7.28 -1.16
CA ARG A 57 7.28 -8.71 -1.41
C ARG A 57 8.43 -9.36 -2.16
N ARG A 58 8.97 -8.68 -3.15
CA ARG A 58 10.01 -9.22 -4.02
C ARG A 58 11.41 -9.04 -3.44
N GLY A 59 11.61 -8.09 -2.54
CA GLY A 59 12.92 -7.75 -2.03
C GLY A 59 13.79 -6.98 -3.00
N VAL A 60 13.20 -6.47 -4.07
CA VAL A 60 13.89 -5.66 -5.10
C VAL A 60 12.86 -4.75 -5.78
N THR A 61 13.26 -3.52 -6.06
CA THR A 61 12.40 -2.59 -6.79
C THR A 61 12.53 -2.82 -8.30
N HIS A 62 11.63 -2.22 -9.09
CA HIS A 62 11.74 -2.30 -10.54
C HIS A 62 12.97 -1.56 -11.06
N GLU A 63 13.50 -0.62 -10.29
CA GLU A 63 14.76 0.06 -10.61
C GLU A 63 16.00 -0.83 -10.34
N GLY A 64 15.80 -1.97 -9.68
CA GLY A 64 16.88 -2.89 -9.35
C GLY A 64 17.52 -2.67 -7.98
N TRP A 65 16.92 -1.83 -7.13
CA TRP A 65 17.43 -1.57 -5.78
C TRP A 65 17.00 -2.68 -4.82
N SER A 66 17.93 -3.15 -4.00
CA SER A 66 17.65 -4.18 -3.01
C SER A 66 16.81 -3.63 -1.85
N VAL A 67 15.87 -4.42 -1.39
CA VAL A 67 14.99 -4.08 -0.27
C VAL A 67 14.97 -5.27 0.69
N GLU A 68 15.11 -5.01 1.98
CA GLU A 68 14.95 -6.05 2.98
C GLU A 68 13.48 -6.43 3.08
N LYS A 69 13.18 -7.71 2.86
CA LYS A 69 11.81 -8.20 2.94
C LYS A 69 11.33 -8.20 4.39
N PRO A 70 10.13 -7.65 4.68
CA PRO A 70 9.54 -7.83 6.00
C PRO A 70 9.16 -9.30 6.24
N GLY A 71 9.09 -9.68 7.51
CA GLY A 71 8.57 -10.98 7.90
C GLY A 71 7.08 -11.12 7.64
N SER A 72 6.37 -9.99 7.61
CA SER A 72 4.94 -9.95 7.31
C SER A 72 4.69 -10.29 5.85
N ILE A 73 3.56 -10.93 5.59
CA ILE A 73 3.15 -11.23 4.21
C ILE A 73 2.55 -9.96 3.59
N MET A 74 3.20 -9.49 2.55
CA MET A 74 2.74 -8.32 1.80
C MET A 74 1.85 -8.78 0.64
N SER A 75 0.68 -9.31 0.98
CA SER A 75 -0.25 -9.92 0.02
C SER A 75 -1.11 -8.87 -0.68
N THR A 76 -1.71 -9.28 -1.79
CA THR A 76 -2.71 -8.46 -2.48
C THR A 76 -3.91 -8.16 -1.58
N ALA A 77 -4.32 -9.13 -0.74
CA ALA A 77 -5.41 -8.93 0.20
C ALA A 77 -5.10 -7.82 1.21
N GLU A 78 -3.86 -7.74 1.71
CA GLU A 78 -3.45 -6.65 2.59
C GLU A 78 -3.45 -5.31 1.86
N ALA A 79 -3.02 -5.29 0.61
CA ALA A 79 -3.08 -4.07 -0.20
C ALA A 79 -4.52 -3.59 -0.39
N VAL A 80 -5.46 -4.51 -0.62
CA VAL A 80 -6.89 -4.20 -0.71
C VAL A 80 -7.39 -3.61 0.61
N ALA A 81 -7.03 -4.22 1.73
CA ALA A 81 -7.46 -3.76 3.06
C ALA A 81 -6.99 -2.34 3.34
N ILE A 82 -5.72 -2.05 3.07
CA ILE A 82 -5.16 -0.71 3.29
C ILE A 82 -5.78 0.30 2.34
N SER A 83 -5.89 -0.03 1.06
CA SER A 83 -6.49 0.86 0.07
C SER A 83 -7.94 1.20 0.44
N SER A 84 -8.71 0.20 0.87
CA SER A 84 -10.10 0.38 1.28
C SER A 84 -10.20 1.26 2.53
N SER A 85 -9.35 1.04 3.52
CA SER A 85 -9.32 1.84 4.74
C SER A 85 -8.99 3.30 4.45
N ILE A 86 -8.02 3.55 3.59
CA ILE A 86 -7.64 4.90 3.19
C ILE A 86 -8.79 5.58 2.43
N ALA A 87 -9.40 4.89 1.49
CA ALA A 87 -10.51 5.43 0.70
C ALA A 87 -11.71 5.79 1.58
N LEU A 88 -12.06 4.92 2.53
CA LEU A 88 -13.14 5.19 3.48
C LEU A 88 -12.80 6.38 4.37
N SER A 89 -11.57 6.44 4.87
CA SER A 89 -11.13 7.54 5.73
C SER A 89 -11.22 8.89 5.01
N THR A 90 -10.74 8.96 3.78
CA THR A 90 -10.81 10.22 3.01
C THR A 90 -12.22 10.59 2.60
N SER A 91 -13.09 9.59 2.44
CA SER A 91 -14.51 9.79 2.16
C SER A 91 -15.23 10.44 3.35
N TYR A 92 -14.96 9.94 4.57
CA TYR A 92 -15.60 10.46 5.77
C TYR A 92 -14.96 11.72 6.33
N PHE A 93 -13.68 11.96 6.03
CA PHE A 93 -12.93 13.12 6.52
C PHE A 93 -12.28 13.86 5.34
N PRO A 94 -13.09 14.51 4.49
CA PRO A 94 -12.56 15.14 3.26
C PRO A 94 -11.61 16.31 3.52
N HIS A 95 -11.63 16.88 4.72
CA HIS A 95 -10.73 17.97 5.11
C HIS A 95 -9.55 17.49 5.95
N GLY A 96 -9.44 16.17 6.16
CA GLY A 96 -8.32 15.58 6.86
C GLY A 96 -7.10 15.39 5.97
N PRO A 97 -6.12 14.57 6.41
CA PRO A 97 -4.95 14.26 5.59
C PRO A 97 -5.33 13.67 4.25
N SER A 98 -4.53 13.94 3.23
CA SER A 98 -4.74 13.35 1.91
C SER A 98 -4.51 11.83 1.95
N ALA A 99 -5.04 11.12 0.95
CA ALA A 99 -4.89 9.68 0.86
C ALA A 99 -3.42 9.25 0.86
N LEU A 100 -2.56 9.96 0.13
CA LEU A 100 -1.12 9.65 0.10
C LEU A 100 -0.47 9.83 1.47
N GLN A 101 -0.87 10.86 2.23
CA GLN A 101 -0.34 11.10 3.57
C GLN A 101 -0.73 10.02 4.56
N LEU A 102 -1.80 9.28 4.30
CA LEU A 102 -2.27 8.19 5.17
C LEU A 102 -1.54 6.87 4.94
N ILE A 103 -0.84 6.73 3.81
CA ILE A 103 -0.15 5.49 3.46
C ILE A 103 0.88 5.05 4.51
N PRO A 104 1.81 5.92 4.97
CA PRO A 104 2.84 5.46 5.91
C PRO A 104 2.28 4.86 7.20
N GLY A 105 1.33 5.52 7.83
CA GLY A 105 0.74 5.03 9.07
C GLY A 105 -0.02 3.72 8.90
N HIS A 106 -0.75 3.57 7.81
CA HIS A 106 -1.48 2.33 7.51
C HIS A 106 -0.53 1.17 7.24
N LEU A 107 0.57 1.42 6.53
CA LEU A 107 1.59 0.40 6.28
C LEU A 107 2.27 -0.01 7.57
N LEU A 108 2.63 0.95 8.41
CA LEU A 108 3.24 0.67 9.70
C LEU A 108 2.33 -0.22 10.56
N GLY A 109 1.04 0.10 10.61
CA GLY A 109 0.07 -0.70 11.34
C GLY A 109 -0.02 -2.14 10.83
N ALA A 110 0.04 -2.32 9.52
CA ALA A 110 -0.02 -3.64 8.89
C ALA A 110 1.21 -4.48 9.20
N VAL A 111 2.42 -3.91 9.10
CA VAL A 111 3.66 -4.68 9.30
C VAL A 111 3.95 -4.92 10.78
N ARG A 112 3.64 -3.97 11.65
CA ARG A 112 3.90 -4.08 13.09
C ARG A 112 3.05 -5.16 13.76
N LYS A 113 1.94 -5.51 13.14
CA LYS A 113 1.01 -6.53 13.64
C LYS A 113 1.69 -7.87 13.94
N ASP A 114 2.65 -8.25 13.11
CA ASP A 114 3.27 -9.57 13.21
C ASP A 114 4.67 -9.55 13.82
N ASP A 115 5.45 -8.47 13.63
CA ASP A 115 6.84 -8.40 14.09
C ASP A 115 7.28 -6.94 14.22
N ASP A 116 7.75 -6.57 15.41
CA ASP A 116 8.28 -5.23 15.66
C ASP A 116 9.49 -4.90 14.79
N LYS A 117 10.25 -5.91 14.38
CA LYS A 117 11.39 -5.72 13.48
C LYS A 117 10.97 -5.22 12.11
N ASP A 118 9.73 -5.51 11.71
CA ASP A 118 9.20 -5.06 10.42
C ASP A 118 8.99 -3.55 10.39
N ALA A 119 8.76 -2.92 11.54
CA ALA A 119 8.72 -1.45 11.61
C ALA A 119 10.06 -0.85 11.18
N GLY A 120 11.17 -1.43 11.65
CA GLY A 120 12.50 -1.00 11.25
C GLY A 120 12.80 -1.25 9.78
N ARG A 121 12.31 -2.36 9.24
CA ARG A 121 12.45 -2.69 7.82
C ARG A 121 11.66 -1.71 6.94
N LEU A 122 10.46 -1.34 7.38
CA LEU A 122 9.65 -0.35 6.67
C LEU A 122 10.33 1.02 6.69
N GLN A 123 10.88 1.41 7.83
CA GLN A 123 11.63 2.66 7.95
C GLN A 123 12.85 2.66 7.02
N ALA A 124 13.59 1.55 6.97
CA ALA A 124 14.73 1.40 6.07
C ALA A 124 14.31 1.51 4.60
N TYR A 125 13.18 0.94 4.23
CA TYR A 125 12.62 1.08 2.89
C TYR A 125 12.32 2.54 2.57
N TRP A 126 11.71 3.26 3.50
CA TRP A 126 11.41 4.68 3.34
C TRP A 126 12.69 5.49 3.10
N ASP A 127 13.68 5.30 3.95
CA ASP A 127 14.93 6.05 3.88
C ASP A 127 15.75 5.72 2.62
N ALA A 128 15.71 4.49 2.16
CA ALA A 128 16.49 4.06 0.99
C ALA A 128 15.74 4.27 -0.32
N VAL A 129 14.49 3.84 -0.40
CA VAL A 129 13.75 3.79 -1.67
C VAL A 129 12.88 5.03 -1.88
N ILE A 130 12.02 5.35 -0.92
CA ILE A 130 11.10 6.49 -1.08
C ILE A 130 11.90 7.78 -1.21
N ARG A 131 12.88 7.98 -0.36
CA ARG A 131 13.76 9.15 -0.44
C ARG A 131 14.42 9.27 -1.80
N ARG A 132 14.96 8.16 -2.30
CA ARG A 132 15.65 8.12 -3.58
C ARG A 132 14.71 8.43 -4.75
N ARG A 133 13.49 7.95 -4.68
CA ARG A 133 12.48 8.22 -5.71
C ARG A 133 12.06 9.69 -5.77
N THR A 134 12.22 10.44 -4.69
CA THR A 134 11.90 11.88 -4.70
C THR A 134 12.80 12.65 -5.66
N GLN A 135 14.00 12.16 -5.94
CA GLN A 135 14.97 12.84 -6.79
C GLN A 135 14.56 12.89 -8.26
N THR A 136 13.74 11.93 -8.70
CA THR A 136 13.27 11.84 -10.08
C THR A 136 11.75 11.93 -10.19
N ASP A 137 11.10 12.38 -9.12
CA ASP A 137 9.64 12.40 -9.02
C ASP A 137 9.07 13.66 -9.69
N GLU A 138 8.43 13.47 -10.83
CA GLU A 138 7.76 14.55 -11.55
C GLU A 138 6.34 14.78 -11.07
N SER A 139 5.70 13.73 -10.50
CA SER A 139 4.30 13.79 -10.07
C SER A 139 4.10 14.38 -8.68
N GLY A 140 5.13 14.39 -7.84
CA GLY A 140 5.04 14.79 -6.44
C GLY A 140 4.56 13.68 -5.50
N THR A 141 4.21 12.50 -6.02
CA THR A 141 3.70 11.38 -5.24
C THR A 141 4.71 10.90 -4.18
N TRP A 142 5.93 10.61 -4.61
CA TRP A 142 6.97 10.11 -3.70
C TRP A 142 7.43 11.18 -2.72
N ARG A 143 7.43 12.44 -3.15
CA ARG A 143 7.74 13.56 -2.26
C ARG A 143 6.70 13.67 -1.14
N THR A 144 5.42 13.54 -1.46
CA THR A 144 4.36 13.56 -0.46
C THR A 144 4.55 12.43 0.56
N LEU A 145 4.88 11.23 0.09
CA LEU A 145 5.17 10.09 0.97
C LEU A 145 6.39 10.35 1.85
N TRP A 146 7.42 10.94 1.29
CA TRP A 146 8.63 11.27 2.04
C TRP A 146 8.35 12.32 3.12
N GLU A 147 7.56 13.33 2.80
CA GLU A 147 7.18 14.36 3.77
C GLU A 147 6.33 13.81 4.91
N ALA A 148 5.57 12.74 4.68
CA ALA A 148 4.77 12.06 5.69
C ALA A 148 5.55 10.97 6.45
N ARG A 149 6.86 10.90 6.33
CA ARG A 149 7.70 9.82 6.89
C ARG A 149 7.69 9.72 8.41
N GLU A 150 7.25 10.76 9.10
CA GLU A 150 7.20 10.75 10.57
C GLU A 150 6.36 9.58 11.09
N ASP A 151 5.36 9.17 10.34
CA ASP A 151 4.48 8.08 10.73
C ASP A 151 5.18 6.71 10.71
N VAL A 152 6.32 6.58 9.99
CA VAL A 152 7.12 5.34 9.95
C VAL A 152 8.44 5.48 10.73
N HIS A 153 8.76 6.66 11.18
CA HIS A 153 9.91 6.95 12.00
C HIS A 153 9.47 7.06 13.45
#